data_6dd01d19f646765205dcafc17eab65b9
#
_entry.id   6dd01d19f646765205dcafc17eab65b9
#
_cell.length_a   1.000
_cell.length_b   1.000
_cell.length_c   1.000
_cell.angle_alpha   90.00
_cell.angle_beta   90.00
_cell.angle_gamma   90.00
#
_symmetry.space_group_name_H-M   'P 1'
#
loop_
_entity.id
_entity.type
_entity.pdbx_description
1 polymer ?
#
loop_
_entity_poly.entity_id
_entity_poly.type
_entity_poly.pdbx_seq_one_letter_code
_entity_poly.pdbx_strand_id
1 'polypeptide(L)'
;GPKGKYKITGQVGLGLLVGITMWLSPDIVMRENTEIVNEQTQQTEIVMSQEDVKSPQTTIPFIKNNNFNYEWLTSWIDDDNAASTMGWIVFVFVVIFVVTAVSNGANLTDGLDGLCAGTSAIIGVALAIMAYLGGNIVYSGYLNIMYIPGSEEMVVYAAAFIGALVGFLWYNAFPAQVFMGDTGSLTLGGILAVFAILIRKELLIPLLCLIFFVEDLSVILQVAYFKYTKKRYGAGRRIFKMTPLHHHFQREAPAGEQILFNHPAHPIPESKIVMRFWIVGILLAAMTFVTLKIR
;
A
#
# COMPACT_ATOMS: atom_id res chain seq x y z
N GLY A 1 13.29 -20.05 -6.08
CA GLY A 1 12.09 -19.61 -5.36
C GLY A 1 10.86 -20.45 -5.71
N PRO A 2 9.76 -20.37 -4.94
CA PRO A 2 8.54 -21.12 -5.21
C PRO A 2 7.95 -20.73 -6.56
N LYS A 3 7.31 -21.71 -7.24
CA LYS A 3 6.65 -21.44 -8.54
C LYS A 3 5.59 -20.34 -8.36
N GLY A 4 5.44 -19.43 -9.31
CA GLY A 4 4.55 -18.26 -9.24
C GLY A 4 3.10 -18.57 -8.80
N LYS A 5 2.55 -19.74 -9.20
CA LYS A 5 1.22 -20.17 -8.77
C LYS A 5 1.09 -20.34 -7.25
N TYR A 6 2.12 -20.83 -6.56
CA TYR A 6 2.09 -20.99 -5.10
C TYR A 6 2.18 -19.63 -4.37
N LYS A 7 2.94 -18.68 -4.94
CA LYS A 7 2.99 -17.31 -4.42
C LYS A 7 1.59 -16.67 -4.44
N ILE A 8 0.92 -16.71 -5.59
CA ILE A 8 -0.43 -16.17 -5.76
C ILE A 8 -1.43 -16.87 -4.86
N THR A 9 -1.38 -18.21 -4.75
CA THR A 9 -2.29 -18.95 -3.87
C THR A 9 -2.14 -18.53 -2.40
N GLY A 10 -0.90 -18.36 -1.93
CA GLY A 10 -0.63 -17.87 -0.57
C GLY A 10 -1.16 -16.44 -0.34
N GLN A 11 -0.94 -15.55 -1.29
CA GLN A 11 -1.40 -14.15 -1.23
C GLN A 11 -2.94 -14.06 -1.22
N VAL A 12 -3.61 -14.79 -2.12
CA VAL A 12 -5.07 -14.88 -2.16
C VAL A 12 -5.62 -15.50 -0.87
N GLY A 13 -4.98 -16.57 -0.36
CA GLY A 13 -5.36 -17.20 0.92
C GLY A 13 -5.25 -16.24 2.09
N LEU A 14 -4.15 -15.48 2.19
CA LEU A 14 -3.98 -14.45 3.21
C LEU A 14 -5.04 -13.33 3.07
N GLY A 15 -5.26 -12.84 1.85
CA GLY A 15 -6.27 -11.81 1.59
C GLY A 15 -7.69 -12.27 1.95
N LEU A 16 -8.05 -13.51 1.62
CA LEU A 16 -9.33 -14.11 2.03
C LEU A 16 -9.44 -14.20 3.56
N LEU A 17 -8.42 -14.73 4.23
CA LEU A 17 -8.41 -14.86 5.68
C LEU A 17 -8.63 -13.49 6.34
N VAL A 18 -7.85 -12.49 5.95
CA VAL A 18 -7.94 -11.13 6.50
C VAL A 18 -9.31 -10.52 6.19
N GLY A 19 -9.76 -10.55 4.93
CA GLY A 19 -11.03 -9.94 4.50
C GLY A 19 -12.23 -10.57 5.20
N ILE A 20 -12.28 -11.90 5.33
CA ILE A 20 -13.35 -12.62 6.02
C ILE A 20 -13.30 -12.32 7.53
N THR A 21 -12.12 -12.27 8.15
CA THR A 21 -11.99 -11.92 9.57
C THR A 21 -12.48 -10.49 9.82
N MET A 22 -12.11 -9.54 8.96
CA MET A 22 -12.60 -8.16 9.04
C MET A 22 -14.12 -8.06 8.92
N TRP A 23 -14.72 -8.93 8.12
CA TRP A 23 -16.19 -8.99 7.94
C TRP A 23 -16.89 -9.65 9.12
N LEU A 24 -16.44 -10.84 9.55
CA LEU A 24 -17.21 -11.67 10.48
C LEU A 24 -16.90 -11.41 11.97
N SER A 25 -15.70 -10.92 12.31
CA SER A 25 -15.34 -10.67 13.72
C SER A 25 -16.18 -9.53 14.31
N PRO A 26 -16.89 -9.75 15.41
CA PRO A 26 -17.68 -8.70 16.08
C PRO A 26 -16.81 -7.62 16.73
N ASP A 27 -15.56 -7.92 17.03
CA ASP A 27 -14.64 -7.03 17.76
C ASP A 27 -14.00 -5.97 16.84
N ILE A 28 -14.13 -6.14 15.51
CA ILE A 28 -13.58 -5.19 14.53
C ILE A 28 -14.63 -4.16 14.20
N VAL A 29 -14.64 -3.08 14.95
CA VAL A 29 -15.56 -1.96 14.85
C VAL A 29 -14.84 -0.64 14.63
N MET A 30 -15.57 0.40 14.29
CA MET A 30 -15.09 1.77 14.15
C MET A 30 -16.12 2.75 14.65
N ARG A 31 -15.71 4.00 14.92
CA ARG A 31 -16.62 5.12 15.14
C ARG A 31 -16.45 6.15 14.06
N GLU A 32 -17.58 6.62 13.58
CA GLU A 32 -17.63 7.62 12.51
C GLU A 32 -17.74 9.02 13.07
N ASN A 33 -17.26 9.99 12.30
CA ASN A 33 -17.52 11.38 12.58
C ASN A 33 -18.88 11.75 11.97
N THR A 34 -19.79 12.28 12.81
CA THR A 34 -21.10 12.77 12.41
C THR A 34 -21.10 14.31 12.40
N GLU A 35 -21.66 14.91 11.37
CA GLU A 35 -21.90 16.35 11.31
C GLU A 35 -23.17 16.66 12.15
N ILE A 36 -23.02 17.37 13.26
CA ILE A 36 -24.13 17.86 14.06
C ILE A 36 -24.23 19.37 13.85
N VAL A 37 -25.42 19.83 13.44
CA VAL A 37 -25.69 21.26 13.38
C VAL A 37 -26.04 21.76 14.79
N ASN A 38 -25.18 22.57 15.34
CA ASN A 38 -25.45 23.23 16.64
C ASN A 38 -26.62 24.22 16.47
N GLU A 39 -27.74 23.91 17.07
CA GLU A 39 -28.98 24.70 16.94
C GLU A 39 -28.82 26.17 17.45
N GLN A 40 -27.86 26.42 18.34
CA GLN A 40 -27.62 27.74 18.89
C GLN A 40 -26.73 28.63 18.02
N THR A 41 -25.74 28.02 17.33
CA THR A 41 -24.75 28.76 16.53
C THR A 41 -24.96 28.61 15.02
N GLN A 42 -25.86 27.70 14.57
CA GLN A 42 -26.04 27.29 13.17
C GLN A 42 -24.73 26.84 12.48
N GLN A 43 -23.72 26.50 13.26
CA GLN A 43 -22.47 25.97 12.75
C GLN A 43 -22.51 24.46 12.76
N THR A 44 -22.01 23.87 11.70
CA THR A 44 -21.81 22.41 11.61
C THR A 44 -20.57 22.05 12.40
N GLU A 45 -20.76 21.31 13.49
CA GLU A 45 -19.68 20.74 14.29
C GLU A 45 -19.51 19.25 13.93
N ILE A 46 -18.28 18.82 13.75
CA ILE A 46 -17.97 17.42 13.54
C ILE A 46 -17.79 16.78 14.91
N VAL A 47 -18.70 15.91 15.27
CA VAL A 47 -18.66 15.18 16.54
C VAL A 47 -18.51 13.69 16.25
N MET A 48 -17.60 13.04 17.00
CA MET A 48 -17.43 11.61 16.88
C MET A 48 -18.62 10.87 17.48
N SER A 49 -19.15 9.90 16.74
CA SER A 49 -20.21 9.01 17.24
C SER A 49 -19.72 8.27 18.48
N GLN A 50 -20.63 8.09 19.45
CA GLN A 50 -20.35 7.26 20.63
C GLN A 50 -20.62 5.78 20.38
N GLU A 51 -21.28 5.45 19.28
CA GLU A 51 -21.63 4.06 18.94
C GLU A 51 -20.56 3.42 18.06
N ASP A 52 -20.21 2.20 18.41
CA ASP A 52 -19.33 1.36 17.61
C ASP A 52 -20.13 0.77 16.43
N VAL A 53 -19.68 1.05 15.23
CA VAL A 53 -20.33 0.62 13.98
C VAL A 53 -19.47 -0.40 13.26
N LYS A 54 -20.11 -1.44 12.74
CA LYS A 54 -19.47 -2.40 11.83
C LYS A 54 -19.85 -2.08 10.40
N SER A 55 -18.92 -1.53 9.65
CA SER A 55 -19.15 -1.09 8.27
C SER A 55 -17.93 -1.41 7.39
N PRO A 56 -18.10 -1.70 6.10
CA PRO A 56 -17.00 -1.84 5.13
C PRO A 56 -16.47 -0.47 4.67
N GLN A 57 -16.33 0.47 5.61
CA GLN A 57 -15.76 1.79 5.29
C GLN A 57 -14.26 1.81 5.42
N THR A 58 -13.64 2.68 4.64
CA THR A 58 -12.21 2.95 4.64
C THR A 58 -11.91 4.42 4.46
N THR A 59 -10.69 4.82 4.82
CA THR A 59 -10.21 6.18 4.55
C THR A 59 -9.75 6.31 3.12
N ILE A 60 -10.24 7.33 2.42
CA ILE A 60 -9.82 7.69 1.05
C ILE A 60 -9.23 9.10 1.04
N PRO A 61 -8.11 9.33 0.30
CA PRO A 61 -7.53 10.66 0.18
C PRO A 61 -8.38 11.59 -0.71
N PHE A 62 -8.28 12.92 -0.49
CA PHE A 62 -8.85 13.98 -1.34
C PHE A 62 -10.38 14.10 -1.38
N ILE A 63 -11.11 13.35 -0.58
CA ILE A 63 -12.58 13.43 -0.50
C ILE A 63 -12.99 14.07 0.84
N LYS A 64 -14.07 14.87 0.81
CA LYS A 64 -14.67 15.44 2.02
C LYS A 64 -15.01 14.31 2.99
N ASN A 65 -14.69 14.49 4.26
CA ASN A 65 -14.85 13.54 5.36
C ASN A 65 -13.92 12.32 5.30
N ASN A 66 -13.04 12.22 4.30
CA ASN A 66 -12.03 11.15 4.16
C ASN A 66 -12.58 9.71 4.22
N ASN A 67 -13.89 9.50 4.07
CA ASN A 67 -14.53 8.20 4.18
C ASN A 67 -15.08 7.74 2.83
N PHE A 68 -14.87 6.45 2.55
CA PHE A 68 -15.46 5.73 1.42
C PHE A 68 -16.12 4.46 1.94
N ASN A 69 -17.42 4.30 1.66
CA ASN A 69 -18.16 3.09 2.00
C ASN A 69 -18.29 2.21 0.74
N TYR A 70 -17.81 0.97 0.83
CA TYR A 70 -17.94 0.02 -0.28
C TYR A 70 -19.41 -0.31 -0.62
N GLU A 71 -20.34 -0.10 0.30
CA GLU A 71 -21.77 -0.23 0.06
C GLU A 71 -22.30 0.79 -0.97
N TRP A 72 -21.62 1.92 -1.16
CA TRP A 72 -21.99 2.88 -2.22
C TRP A 72 -21.88 2.26 -3.62
N LEU A 73 -20.97 1.31 -3.81
CA LEU A 73 -20.85 0.57 -5.08
C LEU A 73 -21.98 -0.41 -5.32
N THR A 74 -22.80 -0.68 -4.32
CA THR A 74 -23.89 -1.65 -4.35
C THR A 74 -25.27 -1.00 -4.10
N SER A 75 -25.32 0.35 -4.07
CA SER A 75 -26.52 1.15 -3.80
C SER A 75 -27.67 0.97 -4.81
N TRP A 76 -27.41 0.28 -5.93
CA TRP A 76 -28.43 -0.09 -6.92
C TRP A 76 -29.26 -1.34 -6.51
N ILE A 77 -28.92 -1.97 -5.38
CA ILE A 77 -29.66 -3.11 -4.80
C ILE A 77 -30.67 -2.55 -3.83
N ASP A 78 -31.96 -2.83 -4.06
CA ASP A 78 -33.08 -2.30 -3.25
C ASP A 78 -33.15 -2.91 -1.84
N ASP A 79 -32.59 -4.09 -1.61
CA ASP A 79 -32.55 -4.76 -0.31
C ASP A 79 -31.30 -4.33 0.47
N ASP A 80 -31.47 -3.60 1.56
CA ASP A 80 -30.38 -3.09 2.41
C ASP A 80 -29.46 -4.19 2.94
N ASN A 81 -30.00 -5.36 3.29
CA ASN A 81 -29.19 -6.49 3.77
C ASN A 81 -28.34 -7.10 2.64
N ALA A 82 -28.92 -7.21 1.44
CA ALA A 82 -28.20 -7.70 0.27
C ALA A 82 -27.14 -6.68 -0.17
N ALA A 83 -27.44 -5.38 -0.14
CA ALA A 83 -26.52 -4.31 -0.47
C ALA A 83 -25.30 -4.30 0.49
N SER A 84 -25.54 -4.40 1.80
CA SER A 84 -24.47 -4.48 2.80
C SER A 84 -23.61 -5.73 2.64
N THR A 85 -24.24 -6.91 2.46
CA THR A 85 -23.51 -8.15 2.20
C THR A 85 -22.61 -8.04 0.96
N MET A 86 -23.13 -7.46 -0.12
CA MET A 86 -22.38 -7.27 -1.35
C MET A 86 -21.25 -6.25 -1.16
N GLY A 87 -21.46 -5.19 -0.38
CA GLY A 87 -20.40 -4.24 0.00
C GLY A 87 -19.22 -4.92 0.70
N TRP A 88 -19.51 -5.83 1.63
CA TRP A 88 -18.47 -6.65 2.27
C TRP A 88 -17.76 -7.60 1.31
N ILE A 89 -18.48 -8.20 0.36
CA ILE A 89 -17.87 -9.04 -0.68
C ILE A 89 -16.90 -8.20 -1.53
N VAL A 90 -17.30 -7.00 -1.94
CA VAL A 90 -16.43 -6.08 -2.69
C VAL A 90 -15.19 -5.72 -1.87
N PHE A 91 -15.36 -5.41 -0.57
CA PHE A 91 -14.26 -5.16 0.35
C PHE A 91 -13.27 -6.34 0.39
N VAL A 92 -13.75 -7.58 0.53
CA VAL A 92 -12.88 -8.79 0.52
C VAL A 92 -12.10 -8.90 -0.79
N PHE A 93 -12.71 -8.62 -1.94
CA PHE A 93 -11.99 -8.60 -3.22
C PHE A 93 -10.90 -7.52 -3.25
N VAL A 94 -11.18 -6.33 -2.73
CA VAL A 94 -10.18 -5.25 -2.62
C VAL A 94 -9.04 -5.67 -1.69
N VAL A 95 -9.33 -6.30 -0.56
CA VAL A 95 -8.32 -6.82 0.37
C VAL A 95 -7.40 -7.82 -0.33
N ILE A 96 -7.96 -8.80 -1.07
CA ILE A 96 -7.17 -9.77 -1.84
C ILE A 96 -6.28 -9.06 -2.85
N PHE A 97 -6.83 -8.09 -3.57
CA PHE A 97 -6.08 -7.31 -4.57
C PHE A 97 -4.92 -6.54 -3.92
N VAL A 98 -5.18 -5.82 -2.82
CA VAL A 98 -4.17 -5.03 -2.10
C VAL A 98 -3.06 -5.92 -1.56
N VAL A 99 -3.39 -7.03 -0.89
CA VAL A 99 -2.40 -7.99 -0.38
C VAL A 99 -1.54 -8.54 -1.51
N THR A 100 -2.16 -8.92 -2.62
CA THR A 100 -1.45 -9.48 -3.77
C THR A 100 -0.54 -8.43 -4.43
N ALA A 101 -1.05 -7.23 -4.66
CA ALA A 101 -0.31 -6.16 -5.33
C ALA A 101 0.89 -5.67 -4.50
N VAL A 102 0.67 -5.36 -3.21
CA VAL A 102 1.76 -4.87 -2.34
C VAL A 102 2.82 -5.95 -2.10
N SER A 103 2.40 -7.21 -1.91
CA SER A 103 3.33 -8.32 -1.72
C SER A 103 4.21 -8.57 -2.96
N ASN A 104 3.63 -8.53 -4.16
CA ASN A 104 4.42 -8.66 -5.39
C ASN A 104 5.31 -7.42 -5.62
N GLY A 105 4.79 -6.21 -5.38
CA GLY A 105 5.56 -4.97 -5.52
C GLY A 105 6.77 -4.92 -4.60
N ALA A 106 6.63 -5.33 -3.35
CA ALA A 106 7.76 -5.49 -2.43
C ALA A 106 8.77 -6.52 -2.96
N ASN A 107 8.30 -7.66 -3.49
CA ASN A 107 9.16 -8.70 -4.04
C ASN A 107 9.92 -8.23 -5.30
N LEU A 108 9.29 -7.47 -6.19
CA LEU A 108 9.97 -6.89 -7.36
C LEU A 108 10.92 -5.75 -6.97
N THR A 109 10.68 -5.08 -5.85
CA THR A 109 11.56 -4.01 -5.34
C THR A 109 12.84 -4.56 -4.66
N ASP A 110 12.86 -5.85 -4.31
CA ASP A 110 14.00 -6.53 -3.66
C ASP A 110 15.13 -6.89 -4.66
N GLY A 111 15.52 -5.93 -5.50
CA GLY A 111 16.55 -6.11 -6.52
C GLY A 111 17.84 -5.33 -6.30
N LEU A 112 17.88 -4.43 -5.30
CA LEU A 112 19.06 -3.66 -4.89
C LEU A 112 19.22 -3.72 -3.37
N ASP A 113 20.47 -3.69 -2.91
CA ASP A 113 20.86 -3.75 -1.50
C ASP A 113 20.17 -2.64 -0.68
N GLY A 114 19.35 -3.04 0.31
CA GLY A 114 18.64 -2.11 1.19
C GLY A 114 17.38 -1.45 0.60
N LEU A 115 17.08 -1.63 -0.69
CA LEU A 115 15.96 -0.93 -1.32
C LEU A 115 14.62 -1.36 -0.74
N CYS A 116 14.32 -2.65 -0.75
CA CYS A 116 13.04 -3.19 -0.26
C CYS A 116 12.89 -2.97 1.25
N ALA A 117 13.91 -3.31 2.04
CA ALA A 117 13.87 -3.17 3.50
C ALA A 117 13.71 -1.72 3.95
N GLY A 118 14.46 -0.78 3.34
CA GLY A 118 14.40 0.64 3.70
C GLY A 118 13.06 1.28 3.29
N THR A 119 12.57 0.98 2.09
CA THR A 119 11.26 1.46 1.65
C THR A 119 10.15 0.90 2.54
N SER A 120 10.21 -0.39 2.89
CA SER A 120 9.26 -1.03 3.82
C SER A 120 9.29 -0.41 5.21
N ALA A 121 10.47 -0.04 5.73
CA ALA A 121 10.60 0.65 7.01
C ALA A 121 9.92 2.03 6.98
N ILE A 122 10.11 2.81 5.92
CA ILE A 122 9.49 4.13 5.74
C ILE A 122 7.95 3.99 5.72
N ILE A 123 7.42 3.03 4.95
CA ILE A 123 5.98 2.74 4.89
C ILE A 123 5.47 2.28 6.26
N GLY A 124 6.21 1.39 6.95
CA GLY A 124 5.87 0.92 8.28
C GLY A 124 5.76 2.04 9.32
N VAL A 125 6.70 3.01 9.30
CA VAL A 125 6.65 4.21 10.16
C VAL A 125 5.38 5.03 9.88
N ALA A 126 5.05 5.25 8.60
CA ALA A 126 3.85 6.00 8.23
C ALA A 126 2.58 5.31 8.72
N LEU A 127 2.47 3.99 8.54
CA LEU A 127 1.34 3.19 9.03
C LEU A 127 1.25 3.17 10.57
N ALA A 128 2.40 3.10 11.27
CA ALA A 128 2.43 3.18 12.74
C ALA A 128 1.86 4.51 13.26
N ILE A 129 2.26 5.62 12.64
CA ILE A 129 1.73 6.95 12.98
C ILE A 129 0.21 7.00 12.70
N MET A 130 -0.25 6.46 11.56
CA MET A 130 -1.68 6.42 11.22
C MET A 130 -2.48 5.54 12.18
N ALA A 131 -1.92 4.41 12.64
CA ALA A 131 -2.53 3.57 13.65
C ALA A 131 -2.70 4.31 14.98
N TYR A 132 -1.67 5.02 15.42
CA TYR A 132 -1.71 5.84 16.63
C TYR A 132 -2.76 6.96 16.53
N LEU A 133 -2.80 7.66 15.40
CA LEU A 133 -3.76 8.75 15.17
C LEU A 133 -5.20 8.23 15.09
N GLY A 134 -5.42 7.09 14.45
CA GLY A 134 -6.74 6.44 14.33
C GLY A 134 -7.23 5.81 15.65
N GLY A 135 -6.32 5.36 16.53
CA GLY A 135 -6.63 4.83 17.85
C GLY A 135 -6.84 5.88 18.93
N ASN A 136 -6.57 7.15 18.64
CA ASN A 136 -6.75 8.23 19.60
C ASN A 136 -7.95 9.09 19.24
N ILE A 137 -8.95 9.16 20.14
CA ILE A 137 -10.22 9.85 19.90
C ILE A 137 -10.03 11.36 19.62
N VAL A 138 -9.05 12.00 20.25
CA VAL A 138 -8.78 13.43 20.07
C VAL A 138 -8.15 13.69 18.71
N TYR A 139 -7.16 12.89 18.34
CA TYR A 139 -6.46 13.07 17.04
C TYR A 139 -7.33 12.66 15.86
N SER A 140 -8.11 11.58 16.00
CA SER A 140 -9.02 11.15 14.95
C SER A 140 -10.10 12.19 14.67
N GLY A 141 -10.67 12.80 15.72
CA GLY A 141 -11.61 13.91 15.59
C GLY A 141 -10.97 15.16 14.95
N TYR A 142 -9.76 15.55 15.40
CA TYR A 142 -9.05 16.70 14.82
C TYR A 142 -8.72 16.53 13.33
N LEU A 143 -8.35 15.31 12.91
CA LEU A 143 -8.02 14.99 11.52
C LEU A 143 -9.26 14.64 10.68
N ASN A 144 -10.42 14.52 11.31
CA ASN A 144 -11.65 14.05 10.67
C ASN A 144 -11.46 12.71 9.97
N ILE A 145 -10.86 11.75 10.69
CA ILE A 145 -10.73 10.36 10.27
C ILE A 145 -11.51 9.47 11.24
N MET A 146 -11.91 8.27 10.77
CA MET A 146 -12.60 7.33 11.64
C MET A 146 -11.72 6.91 12.83
N TYR A 147 -12.34 6.81 14.00
CA TYR A 147 -11.70 6.25 15.18
C TYR A 147 -11.81 4.73 15.16
N ILE A 148 -10.71 4.04 15.38
CA ILE A 148 -10.64 2.58 15.39
C ILE A 148 -10.16 2.15 16.77
N PRO A 149 -11.07 1.69 17.65
CA PRO A 149 -10.71 1.25 19.01
C PRO A 149 -9.62 0.20 18.97
N GLY A 150 -8.59 0.36 19.80
CA GLY A 150 -7.47 -0.59 19.91
C GLY A 150 -6.43 -0.51 18.79
N SER A 151 -6.59 0.35 17.78
CA SER A 151 -5.57 0.46 16.72
C SER A 151 -4.25 1.04 17.21
N GLU A 152 -4.23 1.74 18.34
CA GLU A 152 -3.01 2.20 19.02
C GLU A 152 -2.10 1.06 19.46
N GLU A 153 -2.66 -0.09 19.80
CA GLU A 153 -1.89 -1.30 20.17
C GLU A 153 -1.07 -1.85 18.97
N MET A 154 -1.54 -1.58 17.75
CA MET A 154 -0.79 -1.94 16.54
C MET A 154 0.55 -1.20 16.43
N VAL A 155 0.74 -0.11 17.18
CA VAL A 155 2.02 0.63 17.23
C VAL A 155 3.13 -0.23 17.84
N VAL A 156 2.80 -1.08 18.83
CA VAL A 156 3.77 -1.99 19.44
C VAL A 156 4.26 -3.00 18.40
N TYR A 157 3.33 -3.59 17.65
CA TYR A 157 3.67 -4.49 16.55
C TYR A 157 4.52 -3.77 15.47
N ALA A 158 4.11 -2.55 15.08
CA ALA A 158 4.84 -1.76 14.11
C ALA A 158 6.25 -1.41 14.57
N ALA A 159 6.43 -1.07 15.85
CA ALA A 159 7.75 -0.78 16.42
C ALA A 159 8.68 -2.01 16.35
N ALA A 160 8.17 -3.20 16.65
CA ALA A 160 8.91 -4.44 16.51
C ALA A 160 9.27 -4.73 15.03
N PHE A 161 8.32 -4.54 14.11
CA PHE A 161 8.53 -4.70 12.68
C PHE A 161 9.59 -3.73 12.14
N ILE A 162 9.48 -2.44 12.47
CA ILE A 162 10.44 -1.40 12.06
C ILE A 162 11.82 -1.68 12.67
N GLY A 163 11.87 -2.05 13.95
CA GLY A 163 13.11 -2.41 14.63
C GLY A 163 13.83 -3.58 13.97
N ALA A 164 13.07 -4.62 13.58
CA ALA A 164 13.61 -5.76 12.84
C ALA A 164 14.16 -5.35 11.46
N LEU A 165 13.46 -4.45 10.75
CA LEU A 165 13.93 -3.93 9.45
C LEU A 165 15.19 -3.08 9.60
N VAL A 166 15.27 -2.23 10.61
CA VAL A 166 16.48 -1.43 10.90
C VAL A 166 17.66 -2.33 11.23
N GLY A 167 17.45 -3.37 12.05
CA GLY A 167 18.47 -4.37 12.35
C GLY A 167 18.90 -5.16 11.10
N PHE A 168 17.96 -5.52 10.23
CA PHE A 168 18.26 -6.17 8.97
C PHE A 168 19.04 -5.25 8.01
N LEU A 169 18.66 -3.97 7.90
CA LEU A 169 19.33 -2.97 7.08
C LEU A 169 20.79 -2.76 7.45
N TRP A 170 21.16 -2.95 8.71
CA TRP A 170 22.55 -2.87 9.15
C TRP A 170 23.47 -3.80 8.34
N TYR A 171 22.95 -4.97 7.96
CA TYR A 171 23.69 -5.96 7.18
C TYR A 171 23.30 -5.98 5.70
N ASN A 172 22.12 -5.47 5.34
CA ASN A 172 21.60 -5.47 3.98
C ASN A 172 21.88 -4.17 3.21
N ALA A 173 22.35 -3.10 3.89
CA ALA A 173 22.78 -1.88 3.18
C ALA A 173 24.02 -2.16 2.30
N PHE A 174 24.10 -1.43 1.16
CA PHE A 174 25.17 -1.62 0.18
C PHE A 174 26.58 -1.37 0.75
N PRO A 175 27.56 -2.30 0.58
CA PRO A 175 27.44 -3.63 -0.01
C PRO A 175 26.83 -4.65 0.97
N ALA A 176 25.75 -5.31 0.56
CA ALA A 176 25.00 -6.20 1.45
C ALA A 176 25.79 -7.46 1.84
N GLN A 177 25.68 -7.84 3.11
CA GLN A 177 26.21 -9.07 3.68
C GLN A 177 25.15 -10.16 3.80
N VAL A 178 23.86 -9.78 3.84
CA VAL A 178 22.70 -10.65 3.96
C VAL A 178 21.63 -10.22 2.98
N PHE A 179 21.00 -11.19 2.33
CA PHE A 179 19.93 -10.98 1.34
C PHE A 179 18.60 -11.52 1.86
N MET A 180 17.51 -10.81 1.54
CA MET A 180 16.17 -11.14 2.02
C MET A 180 15.54 -12.32 1.24
N GLY A 181 15.65 -12.29 -0.06
CA GLY A 181 15.04 -13.25 -0.97
C GLY A 181 13.51 -13.20 -1.01
N ASP A 182 12.92 -14.03 -1.86
CA ASP A 182 11.48 -14.06 -2.15
C ASP A 182 10.60 -14.21 -0.90
N THR A 183 11.02 -15.05 0.04
CA THR A 183 10.23 -15.33 1.25
C THR A 183 10.13 -14.09 2.13
N GLY A 184 11.23 -13.39 2.32
CA GLY A 184 11.26 -12.17 3.13
C GLY A 184 10.49 -11.03 2.47
N SER A 185 10.79 -10.71 1.22
CA SER A 185 10.19 -9.59 0.51
C SER A 185 8.69 -9.73 0.30
N LEU A 186 8.20 -10.95 -0.04
CA LEU A 186 6.76 -11.24 -0.10
C LEU A 186 6.08 -11.06 1.26
N THR A 187 6.74 -11.51 2.33
CA THR A 187 6.22 -11.37 3.70
C THR A 187 6.14 -9.90 4.11
N LEU A 188 7.17 -9.10 3.82
CA LEU A 188 7.15 -7.66 4.11
C LEU A 188 5.97 -6.96 3.44
N GLY A 189 5.77 -7.20 2.15
CA GLY A 189 4.64 -6.63 1.43
C GLY A 189 3.30 -7.10 1.98
N GLY A 190 3.18 -8.38 2.36
CA GLY A 190 1.99 -8.94 3.00
C GLY A 190 1.70 -8.28 4.36
N ILE A 191 2.70 -8.11 5.21
CA ILE A 191 2.59 -7.44 6.51
C ILE A 191 2.11 -5.99 6.33
N LEU A 192 2.73 -5.23 5.44
CA LEU A 192 2.36 -3.82 5.18
C LEU A 192 0.93 -3.70 4.67
N ALA A 193 0.53 -4.58 3.74
CA ALA A 193 -0.84 -4.62 3.22
C ALA A 193 -1.86 -4.91 4.32
N VAL A 194 -1.64 -5.97 5.10
CA VAL A 194 -2.53 -6.36 6.21
C VAL A 194 -2.60 -5.26 7.26
N PHE A 195 -1.47 -4.66 7.62
CA PHE A 195 -1.44 -3.56 8.57
C PHE A 195 -2.31 -2.39 8.11
N ALA A 196 -2.17 -1.95 6.85
CA ALA A 196 -2.98 -0.88 6.29
C ALA A 196 -4.49 -1.22 6.29
N ILE A 197 -4.86 -2.49 5.99
CA ILE A 197 -6.24 -2.97 6.02
C ILE A 197 -6.81 -2.93 7.44
N LEU A 198 -6.05 -3.41 8.44
CA LEU A 198 -6.49 -3.44 9.84
C LEU A 198 -6.79 -2.02 10.37
N ILE A 199 -6.03 -1.02 9.95
CA ILE A 199 -6.26 0.38 10.32
C ILE A 199 -7.16 1.13 9.32
N ARG A 200 -7.85 0.43 8.42
CA ARG A 200 -8.76 1.01 7.41
C ARG A 200 -8.11 2.10 6.55
N LYS A 201 -6.89 1.85 6.06
CA LYS A 201 -6.11 2.76 5.23
C LYS A 201 -5.70 2.14 3.89
N GLU A 202 -6.38 1.08 3.46
CA GLU A 202 -6.03 0.35 2.23
C GLU A 202 -6.12 1.22 0.98
N LEU A 203 -7.00 2.22 0.92
CA LEU A 203 -7.08 3.15 -0.21
C LEU A 203 -6.02 4.25 -0.20
N LEU A 204 -5.22 4.37 0.88
CA LEU A 204 -4.02 5.20 0.89
C LEU A 204 -2.78 4.45 0.36
N ILE A 205 -2.83 3.13 0.30
CA ILE A 205 -1.73 2.27 -0.18
C ILE A 205 -1.24 2.66 -1.58
N PRO A 206 -2.09 2.99 -2.59
CA PRO A 206 -1.60 3.40 -3.90
C PRO A 206 -0.65 4.59 -3.87
N LEU A 207 -0.83 5.51 -2.92
CA LEU A 207 0.07 6.65 -2.74
C LEU A 207 1.27 6.28 -1.87
N LEU A 208 1.04 5.65 -0.71
CA LEU A 208 2.08 5.31 0.25
C LEU A 208 3.09 4.29 -0.29
N CYS A 209 2.59 3.27 -1.01
CA CYS A 209 3.39 2.21 -1.62
C CYS A 209 3.66 2.46 -3.12
N LEU A 210 3.58 3.70 -3.59
CA LEU A 210 3.72 4.03 -5.01
C LEU A 210 5.02 3.50 -5.62
N ILE A 211 6.11 3.45 -4.86
CA ILE A 211 7.37 2.85 -5.29
C ILE A 211 7.14 1.39 -5.72
N PHE A 212 6.49 0.57 -4.90
CA PHE A 212 6.21 -0.83 -5.21
C PHE A 212 5.34 -0.96 -6.47
N PHE A 213 4.31 -0.13 -6.59
CA PHE A 213 3.43 -0.15 -7.78
C PHE A 213 4.14 0.32 -9.06
N VAL A 214 5.05 1.28 -8.98
CA VAL A 214 5.83 1.73 -10.14
C VAL A 214 6.80 0.63 -10.58
N GLU A 215 7.40 -0.11 -9.65
CA GLU A 215 8.24 -1.27 -9.99
C GLU A 215 7.42 -2.36 -10.69
N ASP A 216 6.26 -2.75 -10.14
CA ASP A 216 5.34 -3.70 -10.77
C ASP A 216 4.90 -3.23 -12.16
N LEU A 217 4.43 -1.98 -12.27
CA LEU A 217 3.94 -1.40 -13.50
C LEU A 217 5.02 -1.36 -14.58
N SER A 218 6.27 -1.06 -14.20
CA SER A 218 7.40 -1.06 -15.14
C SER A 218 7.58 -2.42 -15.81
N VAL A 219 7.42 -3.52 -15.06
CA VAL A 219 7.51 -4.89 -15.58
C VAL A 219 6.31 -5.21 -16.48
N ILE A 220 5.10 -4.89 -16.03
CA ILE A 220 3.87 -5.14 -16.81
C ILE A 220 3.93 -4.41 -18.16
N LEU A 221 4.28 -3.12 -18.15
CA LEU A 221 4.38 -2.30 -19.36
C LEU A 221 5.48 -2.83 -20.30
N GLN A 222 6.66 -3.16 -19.77
CA GLN A 222 7.76 -3.72 -20.56
C GLN A 222 7.36 -5.01 -21.27
N VAL A 223 6.78 -5.96 -20.53
CA VAL A 223 6.37 -7.27 -21.08
C VAL A 223 5.24 -7.11 -22.10
N ALA A 224 4.24 -6.27 -21.80
CA ALA A 224 3.12 -6.01 -22.71
C ALA A 224 3.61 -5.36 -24.01
N TYR A 225 4.45 -4.31 -23.90
CA TYR A 225 4.99 -3.60 -25.07
C TYR A 225 5.90 -4.48 -25.92
N PHE A 226 6.78 -5.28 -25.28
CA PHE A 226 7.65 -6.22 -25.98
C PHE A 226 6.85 -7.27 -26.76
N LYS A 227 5.82 -7.85 -26.16
CA LYS A 227 4.93 -8.80 -26.84
C LYS A 227 4.16 -8.17 -27.99
N TYR A 228 3.61 -6.97 -27.76
CA TYR A 228 2.87 -6.22 -28.79
C TYR A 228 3.77 -5.90 -30.00
N THR A 229 4.95 -5.32 -29.77
CA THR A 229 5.87 -4.95 -30.85
C THR A 229 6.42 -6.15 -31.59
N LYS A 230 6.72 -7.26 -30.88
CA LYS A 230 7.12 -8.52 -31.50
C LYS A 230 6.05 -9.07 -32.44
N LYS A 231 4.76 -8.99 -32.02
CA LYS A 231 3.63 -9.43 -32.88
C LYS A 231 3.42 -8.51 -34.08
N ARG A 232 3.61 -7.20 -33.90
CA ARG A 232 3.31 -6.21 -34.95
C ARG A 232 4.44 -6.00 -35.95
N TYR A 233 5.69 -6.03 -35.51
CA TYR A 233 6.88 -5.66 -36.29
C TYR A 233 7.87 -6.81 -36.48
N GLY A 234 7.57 -8.00 -35.98
CA GLY A 234 8.48 -9.15 -36.05
C GLY A 234 9.64 -9.12 -35.04
N ALA A 235 9.97 -7.95 -34.46
CA ALA A 235 11.01 -7.74 -33.46
C ALA A 235 10.45 -7.09 -32.20
N GLY A 236 10.81 -7.61 -31.03
CA GLY A 236 10.42 -7.01 -29.75
C GLY A 236 11.21 -5.74 -29.48
N ARG A 237 10.51 -4.66 -29.06
CA ARG A 237 11.12 -3.40 -28.62
C ARG A 237 10.96 -3.24 -27.14
N ARG A 238 11.89 -2.52 -26.49
CA ARG A 238 11.85 -2.28 -25.05
C ARG A 238 11.43 -0.84 -24.74
N ILE A 239 10.71 -0.66 -23.62
CA ILE A 239 10.44 0.66 -23.08
C ILE A 239 11.65 1.12 -22.27
N PHE A 240 12.10 0.29 -21.33
CA PHE A 240 13.22 0.54 -20.43
C PHE A 240 14.41 -0.32 -20.79
N LYS A 241 15.62 0.05 -20.37
CA LYS A 241 16.85 -0.74 -20.56
C LYS A 241 16.69 -2.12 -19.91
N MET A 242 16.16 -2.16 -18.70
CA MET A 242 15.84 -3.35 -17.93
C MET A 242 14.67 -3.04 -16.98
N THR A 243 13.94 -4.05 -16.56
CA THR A 243 12.89 -3.96 -15.52
C THR A 243 13.13 -5.00 -14.43
N PRO A 244 12.73 -4.75 -13.19
CA PRO A 244 12.04 -3.57 -12.65
C PRO A 244 12.78 -2.25 -12.81
N LEU A 245 12.11 -1.09 -12.51
CA LEU A 245 12.59 0.25 -12.86
C LEU A 245 13.95 0.60 -12.24
N HIS A 246 14.26 0.15 -11.01
CA HIS A 246 15.56 0.38 -10.39
C HIS A 246 16.71 -0.15 -11.24
N HIS A 247 16.55 -1.27 -11.95
CA HIS A 247 17.55 -1.81 -12.88
C HIS A 247 17.72 -0.94 -14.13
N HIS A 248 16.68 -0.21 -14.55
CA HIS A 248 16.81 0.76 -15.65
C HIS A 248 17.87 1.84 -15.35
N PHE A 249 17.95 2.27 -14.09
CA PHE A 249 18.93 3.26 -13.65
C PHE A 249 20.32 2.64 -13.42
N GLN A 250 20.39 1.37 -13.02
CA GLN A 250 21.62 0.67 -12.70
C GLN A 250 22.37 0.17 -13.94
N ARG A 251 21.68 -0.18 -15.03
CA ARG A 251 22.24 -0.88 -16.18
C ARG A 251 22.50 0.04 -17.37
N GLU A 252 23.52 -0.34 -18.16
CA GLU A 252 23.72 0.20 -19.49
C GLU A 252 22.65 -0.32 -20.47
N ALA A 253 22.45 0.43 -21.55
CA ALA A 253 21.57 0.00 -22.62
C ALA A 253 22.18 -1.21 -23.34
N PRO A 254 21.42 -2.30 -23.57
CA PRO A 254 21.88 -3.42 -24.39
C PRO A 254 22.20 -2.94 -25.81
N ALA A 255 23.36 -3.38 -26.33
CA ALA A 255 23.80 -2.98 -27.66
C ALA A 255 22.85 -3.50 -28.75
N GLY A 256 22.51 -2.63 -29.70
CA GLY A 256 21.66 -3.00 -30.84
C GLY A 256 20.16 -3.14 -30.56
N GLU A 257 19.70 -2.93 -29.35
CA GLU A 257 18.27 -2.98 -29.03
C GLU A 257 17.59 -1.61 -29.18
N GLN A 258 16.34 -1.62 -29.67
CA GLN A 258 15.51 -0.42 -29.71
C GLN A 258 14.83 -0.19 -28.38
N ILE A 259 15.29 0.86 -27.67
CA ILE A 259 14.81 1.24 -26.35
C ILE A 259 14.13 2.61 -26.46
N LEU A 260 12.91 2.72 -25.91
CA LEU A 260 12.14 3.97 -25.97
C LEU A 260 12.71 5.03 -25.03
N PHE A 261 13.01 4.65 -23.79
CA PHE A 261 13.62 5.51 -22.77
C PHE A 261 15.05 5.03 -22.45
N ASN A 262 16.05 5.77 -22.94
CA ASN A 262 17.46 5.43 -22.78
C ASN A 262 18.20 6.32 -21.75
N HIS A 263 17.49 7.20 -21.05
CA HIS A 263 18.09 8.02 -19.98
C HIS A 263 17.95 7.33 -18.61
N PRO A 264 18.97 7.45 -17.74
CA PRO A 264 20.25 8.14 -17.90
C PRO A 264 21.20 7.41 -18.86
N ALA A 265 22.05 8.15 -19.57
CA ALA A 265 23.00 7.57 -20.53
C ALA A 265 24.04 6.66 -19.86
N HIS A 266 24.44 7.01 -18.63
CA HIS A 266 25.40 6.24 -17.84
C HIS A 266 24.71 5.60 -16.62
N PRO A 267 25.19 4.40 -16.19
CA PRO A 267 24.72 3.74 -14.98
C PRO A 267 24.87 4.64 -13.74
N ILE A 268 23.85 4.59 -12.88
CA ILE A 268 23.90 5.26 -11.58
C ILE A 268 24.37 4.23 -10.54
N PRO A 269 25.30 4.59 -9.62
CA PRO A 269 25.71 3.71 -8.53
C PRO A 269 24.52 3.26 -7.68
N GLU A 270 24.52 2.01 -7.26
CA GLU A 270 23.42 1.36 -6.55
C GLU A 270 22.99 2.11 -5.28
N SER A 271 23.94 2.44 -4.42
CA SER A 271 23.70 3.22 -3.20
C SER A 271 22.99 4.56 -3.46
N LYS A 272 23.31 5.21 -4.58
CA LYS A 272 22.67 6.46 -4.98
C LYS A 272 21.23 6.26 -5.47
N ILE A 273 20.95 5.14 -6.14
CA ILE A 273 19.59 4.77 -6.55
C ILE A 273 18.75 4.54 -5.30
N VAL A 274 19.22 3.68 -4.40
CA VAL A 274 18.53 3.33 -3.16
C VAL A 274 18.20 4.58 -2.32
N MET A 275 19.20 5.46 -2.13
CA MET A 275 18.99 6.72 -1.38
C MET A 275 17.91 7.60 -2.04
N ARG A 276 17.87 7.70 -3.37
CA ARG A 276 16.84 8.47 -4.08
C ARG A 276 15.45 7.86 -3.92
N PHE A 277 15.32 6.54 -3.96
CA PHE A 277 14.06 5.86 -3.70
C PHE A 277 13.58 6.07 -2.26
N TRP A 278 14.48 6.05 -1.27
CA TRP A 278 14.11 6.36 0.12
C TRP A 278 13.62 7.82 0.27
N ILE A 279 14.30 8.78 -0.37
CA ILE A 279 13.84 10.19 -0.38
C ILE A 279 12.43 10.28 -0.98
N VAL A 280 12.18 9.63 -2.12
CA VAL A 280 10.85 9.58 -2.73
C VAL A 280 9.84 8.90 -1.78
N GLY A 281 10.21 7.81 -1.13
CA GLY A 281 9.37 7.13 -0.13
C GLY A 281 8.97 8.03 1.03
N ILE A 282 9.91 8.80 1.57
CA ILE A 282 9.65 9.78 2.65
C ILE A 282 8.70 10.89 2.15
N LEU A 283 8.91 11.39 0.93
CA LEU A 283 8.01 12.40 0.35
C LEU A 283 6.59 11.86 0.13
N LEU A 284 6.46 10.62 -0.34
CA LEU A 284 5.15 9.94 -0.50
C LEU A 284 4.46 9.74 0.84
N ALA A 285 5.20 9.34 1.88
CA ALA A 285 4.67 9.23 3.23
C ALA A 285 4.17 10.59 3.74
N ALA A 286 4.96 11.66 3.58
CA ALA A 286 4.55 13.01 3.96
C ALA A 286 3.33 13.47 3.17
N MET A 287 3.28 13.23 1.85
CA MET A 287 2.11 13.54 1.01
C MET A 287 0.87 12.79 1.49
N THR A 288 1.01 11.52 1.86
CA THR A 288 -0.12 10.72 2.36
C THR A 288 -0.71 11.32 3.64
N PHE A 289 0.10 11.85 4.56
CA PHE A 289 -0.41 12.59 5.73
C PHE A 289 -1.09 13.90 5.34
N VAL A 290 -0.53 14.62 4.39
CA VAL A 290 -1.13 15.88 3.90
C VAL A 290 -2.52 15.62 3.32
N THR A 291 -2.73 14.52 2.58
CA THR A 291 -4.03 14.18 1.99
C THR A 291 -5.13 13.95 3.04
N LEU A 292 -4.78 13.54 4.26
CA LEU A 292 -5.74 13.39 5.36
C LEU A 292 -6.24 14.73 5.90
N LYS A 293 -5.51 15.82 5.69
CA LYS A 293 -5.84 17.16 6.19
C LYS A 293 -6.41 18.09 5.12
N ILE A 294 -6.19 17.82 3.84
CA ILE A 294 -6.77 18.61 2.73
C ILE A 294 -8.27 18.30 2.65
N ARG A 295 -9.09 19.34 2.85
CA ARG A 295 -10.56 19.29 2.83
C ARG A 295 -11.12 20.00 1.60
#